data_0b64a69800daab598d3c5432eab40b61
#
_entry.id   0b64a69800daab598d3c5432eab40b61
#
_cell.length_a   1.000
_cell.length_b   1.000
_cell.length_c   1.000
_cell.angle_alpha   90.00
_cell.angle_beta   90.00
_cell.angle_gamma   90.00
#
_symmetry.space_group_name_H-M   'P 1'
#
loop_
_entity.id
_entity.type
_entity.pdbx_description
1 polymer ?
#
loop_
_entity_poly.entity_id
_entity_poly.type
_entity_poly.pdbx_seq_one_letter_code
_entity_poly.pdbx_strand_id
1 'polypeptide(L)'
;MKNLLAAVALAATCIAPAFAQDPPKEWTGEGAFNAGVTQGNTHTTDIGAGLKLKHTAGQWAESGELSGDYGKIDGVETKNRIFAAGQVDYLINDRLSAYGRVSGEKDDFSGFDARYFAGVGIGYQVIKQDNMQWGLQGGVGYKVDKVAERIVSPTVRIPKSTEESVGVQAASRFKYKINDKVALTNDTDILYSDTSTQTRNVVALTVDLMGNLQARVSYDIRNESNPPVGFKATDTATKFSLVYKIG
;
A
#
# COMPACT_ATOMS: atom_id res chain seq x y z
N MET A 1 -25.64 1.09 -0.18
CA MET A 1 -24.55 0.99 0.82
C MET A 1 -24.58 -0.29 1.68
N LYS A 2 -25.13 -1.43 1.23
CA LYS A 2 -25.23 -2.65 2.06
C LYS A 2 -24.48 -3.89 1.53
N ASN A 3 -23.80 -3.80 0.40
CA ASN A 3 -23.24 -5.00 -0.26
C ASN A 3 -21.71 -5.02 -0.41
N LEU A 4 -20.96 -4.09 0.21
CA LEU A 4 -19.49 -4.01 0.05
C LEU A 4 -18.69 -4.69 1.19
N LEU A 5 -19.34 -5.10 2.27
CA LEU A 5 -18.67 -5.72 3.44
C LEU A 5 -18.51 -7.25 3.33
N ALA A 6 -19.09 -7.88 2.32
CA ALA A 6 -19.08 -9.35 2.21
C ALA A 6 -17.88 -9.94 1.45
N ALA A 7 -17.09 -9.13 0.74
CA ALA A 7 -16.01 -9.64 -0.12
C ALA A 7 -14.63 -9.73 0.54
N VAL A 8 -14.45 -9.16 1.74
CA VAL A 8 -13.13 -9.15 2.42
C VAL A 8 -12.93 -10.33 3.38
N ALA A 9 -14.00 -11.07 3.71
CA ALA A 9 -13.95 -12.14 4.73
C ALA A 9 -13.48 -13.52 4.23
N LEU A 10 -13.14 -13.71 2.95
CA LEU A 10 -12.90 -15.05 2.38
C LEU A 10 -11.42 -15.43 2.21
N ALA A 11 -10.46 -14.65 2.69
CA ALA A 11 -9.04 -14.94 2.52
C ALA A 11 -8.31 -15.48 3.77
N ALA A 12 -9.02 -15.83 4.83
CA ALA A 12 -8.40 -16.16 6.13
C ALA A 12 -8.46 -17.63 6.56
N THR A 13 -8.76 -18.57 5.66
CA THR A 13 -8.68 -20.01 6.01
C THR A 13 -7.53 -20.67 5.27
N CYS A 14 -6.28 -20.37 5.65
CA CYS A 14 -5.15 -21.23 5.33
C CYS A 14 -5.10 -22.39 6.32
N ILE A 15 -5.34 -23.60 5.82
CA ILE A 15 -5.18 -24.87 6.53
C ILE A 15 -3.68 -25.03 6.85
N ALA A 16 -3.34 -24.91 8.14
CA ALA A 16 -1.99 -25.21 8.61
C ALA A 16 -1.78 -26.71 8.69
N PRO A 17 -0.76 -27.30 8.07
CA PRO A 17 -0.33 -28.66 8.39
C PRO A 17 0.34 -28.65 9.76
N ALA A 18 -0.11 -29.52 10.66
CA ALA A 18 0.50 -29.76 11.95
C ALA A 18 1.79 -30.54 11.81
N PHE A 19 2.96 -29.89 11.91
CA PHE A 19 4.24 -30.55 12.11
C PHE A 19 5.19 -29.72 12.95
N ALA A 20 5.77 -30.40 14.01
CA ALA A 20 6.98 -30.09 14.77
C ALA A 20 7.07 -28.70 15.43
N GLN A 21 7.62 -28.66 16.63
CA GLN A 21 7.85 -27.46 17.44
C GLN A 21 8.47 -26.32 16.60
N ASP A 22 7.58 -25.43 16.10
CA ASP A 22 7.97 -24.23 15.39
C ASP A 22 8.68 -23.25 16.33
N PRO A 23 9.69 -22.51 15.86
CA PRO A 23 10.22 -21.37 16.61
C PRO A 23 9.09 -20.38 16.92
N PRO A 24 9.22 -19.59 18.00
CA PRO A 24 8.16 -18.67 18.42
C PRO A 24 7.69 -17.81 17.25
N LYS A 25 6.40 -17.79 17.03
CA LYS A 25 5.76 -17.01 15.96
C LYS A 25 5.97 -15.53 16.27
N GLU A 26 6.77 -14.85 15.46
CA GLU A 26 7.03 -13.43 15.66
C GLU A 26 6.07 -12.59 14.83
N TRP A 27 5.19 -11.89 15.52
CA TRP A 27 4.40 -10.82 14.95
C TRP A 27 5.19 -9.53 14.99
N THR A 28 5.33 -8.87 13.86
CA THR A 28 5.90 -7.53 13.73
C THR A 28 4.96 -6.64 12.92
N GLY A 29 5.07 -5.34 13.14
CA GLY A 29 4.24 -4.44 12.36
C GLY A 29 4.30 -3.00 12.84
N GLU A 30 3.40 -2.20 12.31
CA GLU A 30 3.24 -0.81 12.69
C GLU A 30 1.81 -0.33 12.50
N GLY A 31 1.32 0.47 13.44
CA GLY A 31 0.16 1.31 13.28
C GLY A 31 0.59 2.76 13.08
N ALA A 32 0.08 3.44 12.06
CA ALA A 32 0.39 4.84 11.78
C ALA A 32 -0.88 5.69 11.81
N PHE A 33 -0.77 6.88 12.37
CA PHE A 33 -1.83 7.88 12.35
C PHE A 33 -1.25 9.23 11.92
N ASN A 34 -1.94 9.91 11.01
CA ASN A 34 -1.61 11.27 10.61
C ASN A 34 -2.86 12.15 10.65
N ALA A 35 -2.70 13.37 11.11
CA ALA A 35 -3.75 14.38 11.09
C ALA A 35 -3.15 15.75 10.81
N GLY A 36 -3.89 16.56 10.07
CA GLY A 36 -3.55 17.94 9.78
C GLY A 36 -4.82 18.78 9.77
N VAL A 37 -4.78 19.94 10.46
CA VAL A 37 -5.86 20.94 10.44
C VAL A 37 -5.23 22.30 10.20
N THR A 38 -5.69 22.99 9.18
CA THR A 38 -5.37 24.42 8.98
C THR A 38 -6.64 25.25 9.13
N GLN A 39 -6.50 26.44 9.70
CA GLN A 39 -7.58 27.40 9.89
C GLN A 39 -7.10 28.80 9.46
N GLY A 40 -8.01 29.60 8.93
CA GLY A 40 -7.70 30.93 8.44
C GLY A 40 -8.49 31.21 7.16
N ASN A 41 -7.82 31.72 6.12
CA ASN A 41 -8.47 31.97 4.83
C ASN A 41 -8.91 30.67 4.12
N THR A 42 -8.33 29.53 4.47
CA THR A 42 -8.70 28.20 3.99
C THR A 42 -8.78 27.26 5.21
N HIS A 43 -9.84 26.47 5.27
CA HIS A 43 -10.00 25.45 6.32
C HIS A 43 -9.73 24.08 5.73
N THR A 44 -8.60 23.45 6.08
CA THR A 44 -8.31 22.08 5.66
C THR A 44 -8.36 21.12 6.84
N THR A 45 -8.85 19.93 6.58
CA THR A 45 -8.79 18.79 7.51
C THR A 45 -8.30 17.58 6.72
N ASP A 46 -7.18 17.00 7.15
CA ASP A 46 -6.62 15.76 6.62
C ASP A 46 -6.42 14.78 7.76
N ILE A 47 -6.95 13.58 7.60
CA ILE A 47 -6.79 12.48 8.56
C ILE A 47 -6.42 11.22 7.77
N GLY A 48 -5.47 10.46 8.29
CA GLY A 48 -5.13 9.16 7.73
C GLY A 48 -4.71 8.18 8.82
N ALA A 49 -5.01 6.92 8.59
CA ALA A 49 -4.58 5.82 9.44
C ALA A 49 -4.07 4.66 8.58
N GLY A 50 -3.10 3.91 9.11
CA GLY A 50 -2.56 2.73 8.46
C GLY A 50 -2.17 1.67 9.47
N LEU A 51 -2.28 0.42 9.07
CA LEU A 51 -1.84 -0.76 9.82
C LEU A 51 -1.07 -1.66 8.86
N LYS A 52 0.14 -2.06 9.23
CA LYS A 52 0.92 -3.09 8.57
C LYS A 52 1.27 -4.15 9.59
N LEU A 53 0.99 -5.40 9.28
CA LEU A 53 1.32 -6.55 10.12
C LEU A 53 2.07 -7.58 9.28
N LYS A 54 3.05 -8.22 9.90
CA LYS A 54 3.77 -9.36 9.35
C LYS A 54 3.89 -10.43 10.41
N HIS A 55 3.60 -11.66 10.02
CA HIS A 55 3.78 -12.85 10.80
C HIS A 55 4.76 -13.77 10.08
N THR A 56 5.74 -14.31 10.81
CA THR A 56 6.71 -15.25 10.24
C THR A 56 6.69 -16.54 11.05
N ALA A 57 6.52 -17.67 10.37
CA ALA A 57 6.49 -19.01 10.97
C ALA A 57 7.22 -20.00 10.06
N GLY A 58 8.42 -20.43 10.48
CA GLY A 58 9.27 -21.29 9.66
C GLY A 58 9.62 -20.66 8.31
N GLN A 59 9.26 -21.33 7.21
CA GLN A 59 9.49 -20.84 5.86
C GLN A 59 8.37 -19.94 5.31
N TRP A 60 7.33 -19.69 6.10
CA TRP A 60 6.19 -18.86 5.68
C TRP A 60 6.23 -17.49 6.34
N ALA A 61 5.98 -16.48 5.55
CA ALA A 61 5.76 -15.12 6.05
C ALA A 61 4.47 -14.58 5.45
N GLU A 62 3.57 -14.13 6.32
CA GLU A 62 2.28 -13.57 5.96
C GLU A 62 2.30 -12.08 6.28
N SER A 63 1.83 -11.24 5.38
CA SER A 63 1.74 -9.80 5.63
C SER A 63 0.42 -9.23 5.17
N GLY A 64 -0.05 -8.25 5.94
CA GLY A 64 -1.27 -7.50 5.66
C GLY A 64 -1.03 -6.00 5.78
N GLU A 65 -1.65 -5.23 4.89
CA GLU A 65 -1.67 -3.78 4.93
C GLU A 65 -3.10 -3.27 4.79
N LEU A 66 -3.47 -2.32 5.65
CA LEU A 66 -4.73 -1.58 5.56
C LEU A 66 -4.41 -0.10 5.74
N SER A 67 -4.94 0.76 4.90
CA SER A 67 -4.83 2.21 5.09
C SER A 67 -6.06 2.94 4.62
N GLY A 68 -6.34 4.08 5.27
CA GLY A 68 -7.40 5.00 4.92
C GLY A 68 -6.91 6.44 5.01
N ASP A 69 -7.30 7.26 4.03
CA ASP A 69 -7.02 8.68 3.99
C ASP A 69 -8.34 9.43 3.72
N TYR A 70 -8.60 10.47 4.49
CA TYR A 70 -9.76 11.35 4.34
C TYR A 70 -9.33 12.81 4.41
N GLY A 71 -9.89 13.67 3.58
CA GLY A 71 -9.57 15.09 3.57
C GLY A 71 -10.71 15.96 3.09
N LYS A 72 -10.75 17.18 3.63
CA LYS A 72 -11.66 18.26 3.23
C LYS A 72 -10.93 19.58 3.11
N ILE A 73 -11.38 20.44 2.18
CA ILE A 73 -10.99 21.83 2.06
C ILE A 73 -12.28 22.66 2.03
N ASP A 74 -12.41 23.62 2.97
CA ASP A 74 -13.59 24.48 3.12
C ASP A 74 -14.91 23.69 3.12
N GLY A 75 -14.93 22.53 3.80
CA GLY A 75 -16.09 21.65 3.90
C GLY A 75 -16.33 20.74 2.70
N VAL A 76 -15.60 20.92 1.60
CA VAL A 76 -15.69 20.09 0.40
C VAL A 76 -14.70 18.95 0.53
N GLU A 77 -15.18 17.72 0.32
CA GLU A 77 -14.34 16.52 0.33
C GLU A 77 -13.33 16.52 -0.83
N THR A 78 -12.08 16.26 -0.53
CA THR A 78 -10.96 16.30 -1.49
C THR A 78 -10.12 15.02 -1.47
N LYS A 79 -10.34 14.15 -0.49
CA LYS A 79 -9.66 12.86 -0.33
C LYS A 79 -10.57 11.88 0.39
N ASN A 80 -10.73 10.69 -0.18
CA ASN A 80 -11.45 9.59 0.44
C ASN A 80 -10.94 8.29 -0.18
N ARG A 81 -9.94 7.69 0.47
CA ARG A 81 -9.25 6.52 -0.04
C ARG A 81 -9.17 5.44 1.01
N ILE A 82 -9.43 4.21 0.59
CA ILE A 82 -9.20 2.98 1.36
C ILE A 82 -8.37 2.04 0.51
N PHE A 83 -7.32 1.48 1.10
CA PHE A 83 -6.45 0.47 0.49
C PHE A 83 -6.30 -0.71 1.41
N ALA A 84 -6.35 -1.92 0.86
CA ALA A 84 -6.04 -3.16 1.56
C ALA A 84 -5.17 -4.06 0.68
N ALA A 85 -4.21 -4.75 1.30
CA ALA A 85 -3.39 -5.76 0.62
C ALA A 85 -3.04 -6.90 1.56
N GLY A 86 -2.87 -8.09 1.00
CA GLY A 86 -2.34 -9.27 1.66
C GLY A 86 -1.29 -9.94 0.79
N GLN A 87 -0.24 -10.47 1.41
CA GLN A 87 0.82 -11.21 0.74
C GLN A 87 1.25 -12.39 1.60
N VAL A 88 1.47 -13.52 0.96
CA VAL A 88 2.06 -14.72 1.56
C VAL A 88 3.35 -15.02 0.81
N ASP A 89 4.46 -15.12 1.54
CA ASP A 89 5.78 -15.45 1.03
C ASP A 89 6.18 -16.85 1.51
N TYR A 90 6.71 -17.66 0.61
CA TYR A 90 7.42 -18.90 0.91
C TYR A 90 8.92 -18.67 0.77
N LEU A 91 9.66 -18.76 1.87
CA LEU A 91 11.10 -18.53 1.93
C LEU A 91 11.83 -19.79 1.42
N ILE A 92 12.33 -19.73 0.19
CA ILE A 92 13.07 -20.82 -0.44
C ILE A 92 14.46 -20.96 0.22
N ASN A 93 15.05 -19.82 0.53
CA ASN A 93 16.29 -19.70 1.32
C ASN A 93 16.36 -18.30 1.98
N ASP A 94 17.48 -17.97 2.60
CA ASP A 94 17.70 -16.72 3.33
C ASP A 94 17.53 -15.44 2.50
N ARG A 95 17.56 -15.54 1.17
CA ARG A 95 17.50 -14.40 0.26
C ARG A 95 16.39 -14.50 -0.79
N LEU A 96 15.96 -15.71 -1.14
CA LEU A 96 15.00 -15.95 -2.20
C LEU A 96 13.67 -16.40 -1.62
N SER A 97 12.59 -15.78 -2.08
CA SER A 97 11.21 -16.19 -1.76
C SER A 97 10.35 -16.27 -3.02
N ALA A 98 9.31 -17.09 -2.95
CA ALA A 98 8.17 -17.02 -3.86
C ALA A 98 7.02 -16.37 -3.11
N TYR A 99 6.19 -15.56 -3.79
CA TYR A 99 5.06 -14.90 -3.14
C TYR A 99 3.77 -14.96 -3.95
N GLY A 100 2.65 -14.88 -3.23
CA GLY A 100 1.33 -14.57 -3.75
C GLY A 100 0.79 -13.29 -3.09
N ARG A 101 0.24 -12.35 -3.88
CA ARG A 101 -0.26 -11.07 -3.40
C ARG A 101 -1.64 -10.78 -3.95
N VAL A 102 -2.49 -10.20 -3.11
CA VAL A 102 -3.76 -9.60 -3.51
C VAL A 102 -3.84 -8.18 -2.96
N SER A 103 -4.48 -7.27 -3.69
CA SER A 103 -4.76 -5.93 -3.19
C SER A 103 -6.03 -5.36 -3.77
N GLY A 104 -6.62 -4.40 -3.03
CA GLY A 104 -7.78 -3.64 -3.46
C GLY A 104 -7.66 -2.20 -2.99
N GLU A 105 -8.10 -1.29 -3.84
CA GLU A 105 -8.14 0.14 -3.58
C GLU A 105 -9.49 0.71 -4.01
N LYS A 106 -10.03 1.59 -3.19
CA LYS A 106 -11.10 2.51 -3.53
C LYS A 106 -10.62 3.93 -3.24
N ASP A 107 -10.67 4.78 -4.25
CA ASP A 107 -10.27 6.19 -4.13
C ASP A 107 -11.24 7.03 -4.95
N ASP A 108 -12.12 7.76 -4.27
CA ASP A 108 -13.21 8.52 -4.89
C ASP A 108 -12.68 9.72 -5.72
N PHE A 109 -11.37 10.03 -5.61
CA PHE A 109 -10.70 11.13 -6.30
C PHE A 109 -9.67 10.67 -7.34
N SER A 110 -9.61 9.38 -7.64
CA SER A 110 -8.68 8.82 -8.65
C SER A 110 -9.31 8.62 -10.05
N GLY A 111 -10.64 8.77 -10.15
CA GLY A 111 -11.38 8.44 -11.37
C GLY A 111 -11.72 6.96 -11.53
N PHE A 112 -11.40 6.15 -10.54
CA PHE A 112 -11.74 4.73 -10.47
C PHE A 112 -12.69 4.47 -9.30
N ASP A 113 -13.78 3.73 -9.55
CA ASP A 113 -14.68 3.26 -8.48
C ASP A 113 -13.96 2.25 -7.56
N ALA A 114 -13.13 1.38 -8.15
CA ALA A 114 -12.29 0.43 -7.42
C ALA A 114 -11.21 -0.16 -8.34
N ARG A 115 -10.10 -0.58 -7.75
CA ARG A 115 -8.99 -1.25 -8.43
C ARG A 115 -8.60 -2.51 -7.66
N TYR A 116 -8.36 -3.59 -8.36
CA TYR A 116 -7.98 -4.87 -7.76
C TYR A 116 -6.77 -5.45 -8.50
N PHE A 117 -5.94 -6.14 -7.74
CA PHE A 117 -4.81 -6.87 -8.29
C PHE A 117 -4.65 -8.20 -7.55
N ALA A 118 -4.36 -9.26 -8.30
CA ALA A 118 -3.93 -10.55 -7.77
C ALA A 118 -2.75 -11.06 -8.60
N GLY A 119 -1.66 -11.45 -7.95
CA GLY A 119 -0.45 -11.86 -8.67
C GLY A 119 0.45 -12.78 -7.85
N VAL A 120 1.41 -13.36 -8.55
CA VAL A 120 2.46 -14.25 -7.99
C VAL A 120 3.81 -13.81 -8.52
N GLY A 121 4.87 -14.10 -7.78
CA GLY A 121 6.21 -13.71 -8.19
C GLY A 121 7.30 -14.27 -7.30
N ILE A 122 8.49 -13.71 -7.48
CA ILE A 122 9.68 -14.02 -6.70
C ILE A 122 10.22 -12.75 -6.04
N GLY A 123 10.74 -12.91 -4.83
CA GLY A 123 11.43 -11.89 -4.08
C GLY A 123 12.90 -12.25 -3.86
N TYR A 124 13.79 -11.26 -3.93
CA TYR A 124 15.20 -11.43 -3.67
C TYR A 124 15.74 -10.36 -2.74
N GLN A 125 16.37 -10.78 -1.63
CA GLN A 125 17.02 -9.89 -0.67
C GLN A 125 18.45 -9.59 -1.15
N VAL A 126 18.64 -8.42 -1.78
CA VAL A 126 19.92 -7.97 -2.34
C VAL A 126 20.92 -7.66 -1.21
N ILE A 127 20.47 -6.88 -0.21
CA ILE A 127 21.25 -6.51 0.96
C ILE A 127 20.47 -6.95 2.21
N LYS A 128 21.14 -7.72 3.09
CA LYS A 128 20.60 -8.19 4.37
C LYS A 128 21.65 -7.94 5.46
N GLN A 129 21.73 -6.69 5.91
CA GLN A 129 22.62 -6.24 6.99
C GLN A 129 21.76 -5.59 8.08
N ASP A 130 22.28 -5.51 9.30
CA ASP A 130 21.56 -4.96 10.46
C ASP A 130 21.19 -3.48 10.27
N ASN A 131 22.06 -2.72 9.61
CA ASN A 131 21.86 -1.31 9.35
C ASN A 131 21.31 -1.01 7.93
N MET A 132 21.35 -1.97 7.00
CA MET A 132 20.90 -1.75 5.63
C MET A 132 20.21 -3.01 5.09
N GLN A 133 19.01 -2.83 4.55
CA GLN A 133 18.22 -3.90 3.92
C GLN A 133 17.72 -3.40 2.57
N TRP A 134 17.83 -4.24 1.56
CA TRP A 134 17.29 -3.95 0.24
C TRP A 134 16.74 -5.22 -0.40
N GLY A 135 15.44 -5.23 -0.62
CA GLY A 135 14.72 -6.31 -1.26
C GLY A 135 14.11 -5.87 -2.58
N LEU A 136 14.12 -6.75 -3.56
CA LEU A 136 13.45 -6.60 -4.84
C LEU A 136 12.41 -7.70 -5.00
N GLN A 137 11.30 -7.39 -5.66
CA GLN A 137 10.27 -8.35 -6.03
C GLN A 137 9.91 -8.16 -7.50
N GLY A 138 9.62 -9.26 -8.20
CA GLY A 138 9.11 -9.25 -9.56
C GLY A 138 8.08 -10.34 -9.76
N GLY A 139 7.03 -10.07 -10.52
CA GLY A 139 5.96 -11.02 -10.70
C GLY A 139 5.00 -10.65 -11.82
N VAL A 140 4.02 -11.52 -12.02
CA VAL A 140 2.93 -11.34 -12.96
C VAL A 140 1.60 -11.49 -12.24
N GLY A 141 0.57 -10.85 -12.75
CA GLY A 141 -0.74 -10.91 -12.13
C GLY A 141 -1.83 -10.37 -13.03
N TYR A 142 -3.02 -10.35 -12.48
CA TYR A 142 -4.23 -9.89 -13.13
C TYR A 142 -4.75 -8.62 -12.43
N LYS A 143 -5.01 -7.60 -13.22
CA LYS A 143 -5.49 -6.29 -12.77
C LYS A 143 -6.92 -6.08 -13.26
N VAL A 144 -7.77 -5.54 -12.40
CA VAL A 144 -9.13 -5.13 -12.71
C VAL A 144 -9.33 -3.70 -12.22
N ASP A 145 -9.51 -2.77 -13.15
CA ASP A 145 -9.81 -1.36 -12.88
C ASP A 145 -11.26 -1.07 -13.25
N LYS A 146 -12.05 -0.62 -12.28
CA LYS A 146 -13.41 -0.15 -12.48
C LYS A 146 -13.40 1.35 -12.64
N VAL A 147 -13.49 1.83 -13.88
CA VAL A 147 -13.51 3.27 -14.19
C VAL A 147 -14.85 3.86 -13.79
N ALA A 148 -14.85 4.96 -13.06
CA ALA A 148 -16.04 5.66 -12.60
C ALA A 148 -16.78 6.35 -13.75
N GLU A 149 -18.11 6.42 -13.64
CA GLU A 149 -18.90 7.29 -14.52
C GLU A 149 -18.53 8.76 -14.29
N ARG A 150 -18.45 9.53 -15.38
CA ARG A 150 -18.14 10.94 -15.30
C ARG A 150 -18.95 11.79 -16.27
N ILE A 151 -19.46 12.91 -15.79
CA ILE A 151 -20.07 13.95 -16.60
C ILE A 151 -18.99 15.03 -16.85
N VAL A 152 -18.51 15.11 -18.09
CA VAL A 152 -17.45 16.06 -18.49
C VAL A 152 -18.09 17.41 -18.88
N SER A 153 -19.27 17.38 -19.49
CA SER A 153 -20.08 18.56 -19.81
C SER A 153 -21.57 18.15 -19.85
N PRO A 154 -22.50 19.12 -19.94
CA PRO A 154 -23.94 18.80 -20.01
C PRO A 154 -24.32 17.82 -21.13
N THR A 155 -23.50 17.71 -22.18
CA THR A 155 -23.72 16.86 -23.35
C THR A 155 -22.76 15.68 -23.47
N VAL A 156 -21.72 15.61 -22.60
CA VAL A 156 -20.69 14.56 -22.68
C VAL A 156 -20.63 13.79 -21.36
N ARG A 157 -21.06 12.54 -21.43
CA ARG A 157 -21.02 11.56 -20.35
C ARG A 157 -20.07 10.42 -20.74
N ILE A 158 -19.11 10.14 -19.90
CA ILE A 158 -18.24 8.96 -19.99
C ILE A 158 -18.90 7.88 -19.12
N PRO A 159 -19.36 6.74 -19.71
CA PRO A 159 -20.00 5.70 -18.93
C PRO A 159 -19.00 4.94 -18.07
N LYS A 160 -19.49 4.23 -17.05
CA LYS A 160 -18.68 3.24 -16.32
C LYS A 160 -18.14 2.18 -17.26
N SER A 161 -16.86 1.81 -17.03
CA SER A 161 -16.23 0.69 -17.73
C SER A 161 -15.42 -0.16 -16.75
N THR A 162 -15.13 -1.38 -17.17
CA THR A 162 -14.21 -2.27 -16.47
C THR A 162 -13.07 -2.60 -17.42
N GLU A 163 -11.85 -2.34 -16.99
CA GLU A 163 -10.63 -2.66 -17.70
C GLU A 163 -9.95 -3.82 -17.00
N GLU A 164 -9.71 -4.89 -17.73
CA GLU A 164 -9.08 -6.10 -17.24
C GLU A 164 -7.79 -6.35 -18.03
N SER A 165 -6.69 -6.62 -17.35
CA SER A 165 -5.39 -6.81 -18.01
C SER A 165 -4.47 -7.72 -17.21
N VAL A 166 -3.61 -8.43 -17.94
CA VAL A 166 -2.43 -9.06 -17.34
C VAL A 166 -1.38 -7.98 -17.13
N GLY A 167 -0.72 -8.00 -15.96
CA GLY A 167 0.30 -7.03 -15.60
C GLY A 167 1.58 -7.69 -15.10
N VAL A 168 2.67 -6.96 -15.27
CA VAL A 168 3.98 -7.26 -14.66
C VAL A 168 4.18 -6.33 -13.48
N GLN A 169 4.44 -6.92 -12.31
CA GLN A 169 4.71 -6.18 -11.08
C GLN A 169 6.21 -6.20 -10.79
N ALA A 170 6.74 -5.05 -10.37
CA ALA A 170 8.06 -4.91 -9.78
C ALA A 170 7.95 -4.10 -8.48
N ALA A 171 8.74 -4.47 -7.47
CA ALA A 171 8.80 -3.71 -6.23
C ALA A 171 10.23 -3.64 -5.68
N SER A 172 10.55 -2.53 -5.04
CA SER A 172 11.80 -2.29 -4.32
C SER A 172 11.50 -1.82 -2.91
N ARG A 173 12.14 -2.43 -1.92
CA ARG A 173 12.00 -2.10 -0.49
C ARG A 173 13.38 -1.86 0.08
N PHE A 174 13.70 -0.60 0.31
CA PHE A 174 14.99 -0.18 0.85
C PHE A 174 14.82 0.41 2.25
N LYS A 175 15.67 0.00 3.18
CA LYS A 175 15.74 0.54 4.53
C LYS A 175 17.20 0.74 4.93
N TYR A 176 17.50 1.92 5.45
CA TYR A 176 18.80 2.27 5.99
C TYR A 176 18.67 2.91 7.39
N LYS A 177 19.28 2.29 8.39
CA LYS A 177 19.40 2.87 9.74
C LYS A 177 20.58 3.84 9.72
N ILE A 178 20.29 5.13 9.76
CA ILE A 178 21.31 6.19 9.84
C ILE A 178 22.03 6.11 11.19
N ASN A 179 21.26 5.83 12.24
CA ASN A 179 21.72 5.52 13.59
C ASN A 179 20.64 4.69 14.33
N ASP A 180 20.84 4.44 15.63
CA ASP A 180 19.92 3.62 16.44
C ASP A 180 18.50 4.17 16.54
N LYS A 181 18.31 5.47 16.29
CA LYS A 181 17.01 6.16 16.42
C LYS A 181 16.43 6.63 15.09
N VAL A 182 17.23 6.70 14.03
CA VAL A 182 16.82 7.31 12.77
C VAL A 182 16.97 6.33 11.63
N ALA A 183 15.90 6.12 10.89
CA ALA A 183 15.88 5.26 9.70
C ALA A 183 15.28 5.98 8.50
N LEU A 184 15.90 5.77 7.34
CA LEU A 184 15.41 6.15 6.03
C LEU A 184 14.83 4.91 5.34
N THR A 185 13.66 5.04 4.72
CA THR A 185 13.07 4.00 3.87
C THR A 185 12.71 4.56 2.51
N ASN A 186 12.79 3.72 1.47
CA ASN A 186 12.27 3.99 0.14
C ASN A 186 11.56 2.76 -0.39
N ASP A 187 10.26 2.87 -0.56
CA ASP A 187 9.39 1.82 -1.08
C ASP A 187 8.89 2.23 -2.47
N THR A 188 9.18 1.42 -3.49
CA THR A 188 8.72 1.63 -4.86
C THR A 188 7.91 0.44 -5.31
N ASP A 189 6.75 0.70 -5.90
CA ASP A 189 5.91 -0.30 -6.57
C ASP A 189 5.64 0.16 -8.00
N ILE A 190 5.77 -0.75 -8.95
CA ILE A 190 5.46 -0.55 -10.37
C ILE A 190 4.56 -1.69 -10.80
N LEU A 191 3.44 -1.37 -11.43
CA LEU A 191 2.55 -2.31 -12.08
C LEU A 191 2.36 -1.86 -13.53
N TYR A 192 2.98 -2.57 -14.44
CA TYR A 192 2.87 -2.37 -15.89
C TYR A 192 1.79 -3.28 -16.46
N SER A 193 0.93 -2.76 -17.31
CA SER A 193 0.00 -3.53 -18.14
C SER A 193 -0.20 -2.83 -19.48
N ASP A 194 -0.90 -3.46 -20.41
CA ASP A 194 -1.26 -2.89 -21.71
C ASP A 194 -2.20 -1.69 -21.58
N THR A 195 -3.01 -1.61 -20.53
CA THR A 195 -3.91 -0.47 -20.29
C THR A 195 -3.22 0.72 -19.65
N SER A 196 -2.27 0.50 -18.72
CA SER A 196 -1.57 1.58 -18.02
C SER A 196 -0.35 1.08 -17.23
N THR A 197 0.53 2.03 -16.88
CA THR A 197 1.60 1.84 -15.90
C THR A 197 1.29 2.63 -14.64
N GLN A 198 1.20 1.93 -13.52
CA GLN A 198 1.02 2.52 -12.19
C GLN A 198 2.35 2.49 -11.46
N THR A 199 2.79 3.62 -10.98
CA THR A 199 4.00 3.74 -10.17
C THR A 199 3.67 4.42 -8.85
N ARG A 200 4.14 3.85 -7.75
CA ARG A 200 4.11 4.48 -6.43
C ARG A 200 5.50 4.46 -5.84
N ASN A 201 5.96 5.59 -5.33
CA ASN A 201 7.19 5.69 -4.57
C ASN A 201 6.93 6.43 -3.26
N VAL A 202 7.41 5.86 -2.15
CA VAL A 202 7.31 6.47 -0.82
C VAL A 202 8.71 6.55 -0.22
N VAL A 203 9.20 7.76 0.00
CA VAL A 203 10.39 8.02 0.81
C VAL A 203 9.95 8.43 2.19
N ALA A 204 10.52 7.85 3.25
CA ALA A 204 10.19 8.24 4.61
C ALA A 204 11.41 8.28 5.51
N LEU A 205 11.48 9.32 6.36
CA LEU A 205 12.39 9.43 7.47
C LEU A 205 11.61 9.18 8.77
N THR A 206 12.05 8.20 9.55
CA THR A 206 11.43 7.80 10.81
C THR A 206 12.40 8.00 11.96
N VAL A 207 11.92 8.59 13.05
CA VAL A 207 12.70 8.86 14.26
C VAL A 207 12.04 8.17 15.46
N ASP A 208 12.77 7.34 16.19
CA ASP A 208 12.31 6.73 17.43
C ASP A 208 12.21 7.81 18.53
N LEU A 209 11.04 7.92 19.16
CA LEU A 209 10.77 8.88 20.24
C LEU A 209 10.96 8.23 21.61
N MET A 210 9.98 7.45 22.03
CA MET A 210 9.93 6.83 23.35
C MET A 210 9.24 5.46 23.27
N GLY A 211 9.88 4.42 23.81
CA GLY A 211 9.33 3.05 23.73
C GLY A 211 9.09 2.63 22.28
N ASN A 212 7.86 2.24 21.97
CA ASN A 212 7.46 1.82 20.63
C ASN A 212 6.94 2.99 19.75
N LEU A 213 7.00 4.21 20.24
CA LEU A 213 6.47 5.39 19.55
C LEU A 213 7.53 6.03 18.66
N GLN A 214 7.15 6.38 17.44
CA GLN A 214 8.01 7.01 16.43
C GLN A 214 7.30 8.21 15.80
N ALA A 215 8.09 9.18 15.34
CA ALA A 215 7.64 10.21 14.40
C ALA A 215 8.14 9.87 13.00
N ARG A 216 7.30 10.09 11.98
CA ARG A 216 7.64 9.85 10.58
C ARG A 216 7.22 11.02 9.72
N VAL A 217 8.11 11.47 8.86
CA VAL A 217 7.78 12.30 7.70
C VAL A 217 7.94 11.46 6.44
N SER A 218 6.96 11.50 5.55
CA SER A 218 7.00 10.76 4.28
C SER A 218 6.55 11.63 3.12
N TYR A 219 7.12 11.32 1.95
CA TYR A 219 6.72 11.87 0.66
C TYR A 219 6.28 10.72 -0.24
N ASP A 220 5.00 10.70 -0.61
CA ASP A 220 4.35 9.69 -1.45
C ASP A 220 4.12 10.30 -2.84
N ILE A 221 4.63 9.66 -3.88
CA ILE A 221 4.42 10.01 -5.27
C ILE A 221 3.66 8.85 -5.92
N ARG A 222 2.57 9.16 -6.60
CA ARG A 222 1.79 8.19 -7.38
C ARG A 222 1.68 8.69 -8.80
N ASN A 223 1.93 7.82 -9.74
CA ASN A 223 1.79 8.10 -11.16
C ASN A 223 0.94 7.04 -11.83
N GLU A 224 -0.02 7.48 -12.63
CA GLU A 224 -0.84 6.69 -13.53
C GLU A 224 -0.59 7.16 -14.94
N SER A 225 -0.03 6.31 -15.80
CA SER A 225 0.36 6.70 -17.16
C SER A 225 -0.85 6.99 -18.09
N ASN A 226 -2.00 6.42 -17.76
CA ASN A 226 -3.24 6.61 -18.50
C ASN A 226 -4.40 6.95 -17.54
N PRO A 227 -4.39 8.16 -16.95
CA PRO A 227 -5.42 8.55 -16.01
C PRO A 227 -6.76 8.76 -16.73
N PRO A 228 -7.90 8.50 -16.07
CA PRO A 228 -9.19 8.84 -16.63
C PRO A 228 -9.30 10.32 -16.99
N VAL A 229 -10.08 10.63 -18.04
CA VAL A 229 -10.23 12.00 -18.56
C VAL A 229 -10.53 13.00 -17.43
N GLY A 230 -9.70 14.05 -17.32
CA GLY A 230 -9.81 15.14 -16.34
C GLY A 230 -9.16 14.86 -15.00
N PHE A 231 -8.46 13.73 -14.83
CA PHE A 231 -7.57 13.50 -13.70
C PHE A 231 -6.11 13.75 -14.07
N LYS A 232 -5.29 14.11 -13.07
CA LYS A 232 -3.85 14.29 -13.26
C LYS A 232 -3.16 12.92 -13.26
N ALA A 233 -2.09 12.82 -14.04
CA ALA A 233 -1.27 11.61 -14.07
C ALA A 233 -0.46 11.41 -12.78
N THR A 234 -0.13 12.47 -12.07
CA THR A 234 0.73 12.41 -10.88
C THR A 234 0.08 13.10 -9.70
N ASP A 235 0.02 12.38 -8.60
CA ASP A 235 -0.37 12.88 -7.28
C ASP A 235 0.81 12.79 -6.33
N THR A 236 0.94 13.78 -5.46
CA THR A 236 1.96 13.80 -4.40
C THR A 236 1.35 14.14 -3.05
N ALA A 237 1.88 13.52 -1.98
CA ALA A 237 1.46 13.81 -0.63
C ALA A 237 2.65 13.82 0.32
N THR A 238 2.78 14.89 1.12
CA THR A 238 3.67 14.91 2.29
C THR A 238 2.84 14.61 3.52
N LYS A 239 3.28 13.62 4.32
CA LYS A 239 2.57 13.21 5.53
C LYS A 239 3.50 13.29 6.75
N PHE A 240 2.96 13.82 7.85
CA PHE A 240 3.56 13.74 9.19
C PHE A 240 2.74 12.75 10.01
N SER A 241 3.37 11.70 10.48
CA SER A 241 2.67 10.60 11.14
C SER A 241 3.28 10.29 12.50
N LEU A 242 2.42 9.92 13.43
CA LEU A 242 2.79 9.21 14.65
C LEU A 242 2.66 7.72 14.37
N VAL A 243 3.70 6.96 14.66
CA VAL A 243 3.77 5.53 14.37
C VAL A 243 4.00 4.75 15.65
N TYR A 244 3.27 3.68 15.84
CA TYR A 244 3.46 2.74 16.93
C TYR A 244 3.97 1.41 16.38
N LYS A 245 5.15 0.96 16.85
CA LYS A 245 5.74 -0.34 16.49
C LYS A 245 5.04 -1.47 17.24
N ILE A 246 4.82 -2.57 16.56
CA ILE A 246 4.20 -3.80 17.07
C ILE A 246 5.24 -4.93 16.94
N GLY A 247 5.62 -5.54 18.05
CA GLY A 247 6.62 -6.61 18.11
C GLY A 247 8.06 -6.15 18.30
#